data_0a0209b275d2a95f48064904bb51bb90
#
_entry.id   0a0209b275d2a95f48064904bb51bb90
#
_cell.length_a   1.000
_cell.length_b   1.000
_cell.length_c   1.000
_cell.angle_alpha   90.00
_cell.angle_beta   90.00
_cell.angle_gamma   90.00
#
_symmetry.space_group_name_H-M   'P 1'
#
loop_
_entity.id
_entity.type
_entity.pdbx_description
1 polymer ?
#
loop_
_entity_poly.entity_id
_entity_poly.type
_entity_poly.pdbx_seq_one_letter_code
_entity_poly.pdbx_strand_id
1 'polypeptide(L)'
;MQVAEHDTAPETARELGAFLERRREQIAQRWADAALFRTVFTVSRGEAVEACKAVVDALADVARTGRLADVTAPGFGAVRDQLGRMSASRSRAGQGPSQIADEVAGLREPVGALLRADFEERPVEETHACLVALTVLMGTLRLVVMQTTVHAGEELIARQREQLLEVATPVIQLWEGIVAVPLIGTLDSARSQVVMENLLEAIVAQRARYAILDITGVPTVDSLVAQHLMKTVAAARLMGAECIVSGIRSAIAQTIVHLGIDLGSITTRATLADALAHALTRQGIVVSPRPVAGASTP
;
A
#
# COMPACT_ATOMS: atom_id res chain seq x y z
N MET A 1 3.26 37.11 -41.87
CA MET A 1 1.96 36.43 -42.03
C MET A 1 1.91 35.32 -40.99
N GLN A 2 1.70 35.73 -39.73
CA GLN A 2 1.78 34.84 -38.55
C GLN A 2 0.80 35.34 -37.48
N VAL A 3 -0.48 35.23 -37.76
CA VAL A 3 -1.55 35.59 -36.83
C VAL A 3 -2.77 34.76 -37.19
N ALA A 4 -2.90 33.56 -36.72
CA ALA A 4 -4.17 32.79 -36.69
C ALA A 4 -4.10 31.44 -35.95
N GLU A 5 -2.98 31.06 -35.31
CA GLU A 5 -2.88 29.72 -34.68
C GLU A 5 -3.21 29.68 -33.18
N HIS A 6 -3.45 30.83 -32.52
CA HIS A 6 -3.51 30.86 -31.05
C HIS A 6 -4.92 30.84 -30.44
N ASP A 7 -6.01 30.92 -31.23
CA ASP A 7 -7.38 31.03 -30.70
C ASP A 7 -8.32 29.83 -31.04
N THR A 8 -7.90 28.93 -31.93
CA THR A 8 -8.74 27.82 -32.39
C THR A 8 -8.74 26.63 -31.41
N ALA A 9 -7.66 26.39 -30.68
CA ALA A 9 -7.55 25.26 -29.74
C ALA A 9 -8.56 25.30 -28.56
N PRO A 10 -8.79 26.46 -27.91
CA PRO A 10 -9.82 26.58 -26.88
C PRO A 10 -11.24 26.42 -27.41
N GLU A 11 -11.52 26.85 -28.65
CA GLU A 11 -12.82 26.73 -29.27
C GLU A 11 -13.15 25.28 -29.64
N THR A 12 -12.23 24.58 -30.28
CA THR A 12 -12.37 23.14 -30.58
C THR A 12 -12.59 22.29 -29.32
N ALA A 13 -11.90 22.62 -28.24
CA ALA A 13 -12.08 21.93 -26.97
C ALA A 13 -13.49 22.15 -26.38
N ARG A 14 -14.02 23.38 -26.45
CA ARG A 14 -15.39 23.68 -26.01
C ARG A 14 -16.44 22.99 -26.89
N GLU A 15 -16.22 22.93 -28.19
CA GLU A 15 -17.08 22.18 -29.10
C GLU A 15 -17.12 20.69 -28.79
N LEU A 16 -15.95 20.10 -28.52
CA LEU A 16 -15.87 18.74 -28.05
C LEU A 16 -16.66 18.53 -26.74
N GLY A 17 -16.55 19.46 -25.79
CA GLY A 17 -17.31 19.43 -24.54
C GLY A 17 -18.81 19.46 -24.79
N ALA A 18 -19.29 20.37 -25.64
CA ALA A 18 -20.70 20.44 -26.02
C ALA A 18 -21.21 19.19 -26.76
N PHE A 19 -20.36 18.56 -27.59
CA PHE A 19 -20.67 17.28 -28.21
C PHE A 19 -20.81 16.17 -27.17
N LEU A 20 -19.88 16.05 -26.23
CA LEU A 20 -19.92 15.04 -25.15
C LEU A 20 -21.20 15.18 -24.31
N GLU A 21 -21.60 16.39 -23.98
CA GLU A 21 -22.86 16.66 -23.26
C GLU A 21 -24.10 16.25 -24.06
N ARG A 22 -24.18 16.66 -25.33
CA ARG A 22 -25.33 16.31 -26.19
C ARG A 22 -25.48 14.81 -26.41
N ARG A 23 -24.36 14.09 -26.53
CA ARG A 23 -24.34 12.64 -26.80
C ARG A 23 -24.10 11.79 -25.57
N ARG A 24 -24.13 12.39 -24.38
CA ARG A 24 -23.88 11.78 -23.07
C ARG A 24 -24.53 10.42 -22.89
N GLU A 25 -25.84 10.33 -23.12
CA GLU A 25 -26.59 9.10 -22.95
C GLU A 25 -26.14 8.00 -23.93
N GLN A 26 -25.92 8.35 -25.20
CA GLN A 26 -25.49 7.38 -26.21
C GLN A 26 -24.08 6.87 -25.97
N ILE A 27 -23.19 7.76 -25.53
CA ILE A 27 -21.81 7.40 -25.16
C ILE A 27 -21.84 6.47 -23.94
N ALA A 28 -22.56 6.83 -22.90
CA ALA A 28 -22.66 6.04 -21.67
C ALA A 28 -23.21 4.64 -21.92
N GLN A 29 -24.24 4.50 -22.74
CA GLN A 29 -24.80 3.19 -23.11
C GLN A 29 -23.79 2.32 -23.85
N ARG A 30 -23.03 2.89 -24.80
CA ARG A 30 -21.99 2.15 -25.54
C ARG A 30 -20.84 1.75 -24.64
N TRP A 31 -20.44 2.62 -23.71
CA TRP A 31 -19.37 2.33 -22.77
C TRP A 31 -19.77 1.30 -21.71
N ALA A 32 -21.03 1.31 -21.25
CA ALA A 32 -21.52 0.30 -20.31
C ALA A 32 -21.41 -1.12 -20.82
N ASP A 33 -21.44 -1.33 -22.13
CA ASP A 33 -21.24 -2.64 -22.77
C ASP A 33 -19.75 -2.98 -23.00
N ALA A 34 -18.83 -2.05 -22.76
CA ALA A 34 -17.39 -2.30 -22.87
C ALA A 34 -16.88 -3.18 -21.72
N ALA A 35 -15.82 -3.95 -21.99
CA ALA A 35 -15.23 -4.86 -21.01
C ALA A 35 -14.82 -4.15 -19.70
N LEU A 36 -14.32 -2.90 -19.80
CA LEU A 36 -13.95 -2.07 -18.67
C LEU A 36 -15.07 -1.96 -17.63
N PHE A 37 -16.29 -1.74 -18.05
CA PHE A 37 -17.43 -1.50 -17.15
C PHE A 37 -18.18 -2.78 -16.80
N ARG A 38 -18.23 -3.78 -17.70
CA ARG A 38 -18.91 -5.07 -17.44
C ARG A 38 -18.28 -5.88 -16.30
N THR A 39 -16.98 -5.81 -16.13
CA THR A 39 -16.26 -6.59 -15.09
C THR A 39 -16.36 -5.97 -13.70
N VAL A 40 -16.77 -4.72 -13.60
CA VAL A 40 -16.78 -3.96 -12.33
C VAL A 40 -18.17 -3.90 -11.73
N PHE A 41 -19.17 -3.73 -12.57
CA PHE A 41 -20.58 -3.65 -12.14
C PHE A 41 -21.25 -4.99 -12.35
N THR A 42 -21.02 -5.92 -11.42
CA THR A 42 -21.73 -7.21 -11.37
C THR A 42 -23.20 -7.07 -10.97
N VAL A 43 -23.63 -5.90 -10.50
CA VAL A 43 -24.95 -5.72 -9.86
C VAL A 43 -26.03 -5.30 -10.84
N SER A 44 -25.80 -4.31 -11.71
CA SER A 44 -26.75 -3.99 -12.77
C SER A 44 -26.15 -3.18 -13.92
N ARG A 45 -26.69 -3.39 -15.17
CA ARG A 45 -26.34 -2.56 -16.32
C ARG A 45 -26.70 -1.06 -16.08
N GLY A 46 -27.73 -0.79 -15.29
CA GLY A 46 -28.14 0.58 -14.96
C GLY A 46 -27.05 1.34 -14.17
N GLU A 47 -26.45 0.71 -13.18
CA GLU A 47 -25.34 1.31 -12.43
C GLU A 47 -24.10 1.56 -13.31
N ALA A 48 -23.81 0.66 -14.24
CA ALA A 48 -22.74 0.86 -15.20
C ALA A 48 -23.00 2.07 -16.11
N VAL A 49 -24.23 2.25 -16.59
CA VAL A 49 -24.62 3.42 -17.39
C VAL A 49 -24.48 4.72 -16.59
N GLU A 50 -24.94 4.76 -15.34
CA GLU A 50 -24.80 5.95 -14.50
C GLU A 50 -23.35 6.29 -14.19
N ALA A 51 -22.51 5.29 -13.95
CA ALA A 51 -21.08 5.49 -13.79
C ALA A 51 -20.42 6.04 -15.07
N CYS A 52 -20.80 5.51 -16.23
CA CYS A 52 -20.33 6.02 -17.52
C CYS A 52 -20.77 7.47 -17.76
N LYS A 53 -22.02 7.82 -17.39
CA LYS A 53 -22.52 9.21 -17.48
C LYS A 53 -21.66 10.16 -16.66
N ALA A 54 -21.33 9.78 -15.43
CA ALA A 54 -20.46 10.59 -14.56
C ALA A 54 -19.06 10.79 -15.17
N VAL A 55 -18.52 9.78 -15.83
CA VAL A 55 -17.22 9.90 -16.53
C VAL A 55 -17.35 10.82 -17.74
N VAL A 56 -18.42 10.71 -18.55
CA VAL A 56 -18.66 11.59 -19.71
C VAL A 56 -18.83 13.03 -19.26
N ASP A 57 -19.59 13.29 -18.19
CA ASP A 57 -19.76 14.63 -17.62
C ASP A 57 -18.40 15.23 -17.19
N ALA A 58 -17.57 14.44 -16.53
CA ALA A 58 -16.23 14.87 -16.12
C ALA A 58 -15.32 15.19 -17.33
N LEU A 59 -15.40 14.41 -18.41
CA LEU A 59 -14.65 14.67 -19.64
C LEU A 59 -15.17 15.93 -20.37
N ALA A 60 -16.47 16.16 -20.36
CA ALA A 60 -17.06 17.39 -20.92
C ALA A 60 -16.59 18.62 -20.13
N ASP A 61 -16.49 18.52 -18.79
CA ASP A 61 -15.95 19.59 -17.94
C ASP A 61 -14.48 19.89 -18.28
N VAL A 62 -13.65 18.84 -18.42
CA VAL A 62 -12.24 19.01 -18.83
C VAL A 62 -12.16 19.68 -20.21
N ALA A 63 -12.98 19.25 -21.16
CA ALA A 63 -13.01 19.83 -22.51
C ALA A 63 -13.40 21.31 -22.49
N ARG A 64 -14.41 21.69 -21.69
CA ARG A 64 -14.84 23.10 -21.56
C ARG A 64 -13.74 24.01 -21.00
N THR A 65 -12.85 23.49 -20.15
CA THR A 65 -11.72 24.27 -19.61
C THR A 65 -10.56 24.39 -20.59
N GLY A 66 -10.57 23.67 -21.72
CA GLY A 66 -9.47 23.62 -22.67
C GLY A 66 -8.24 22.81 -22.20
N ARG A 67 -8.28 22.20 -21.01
CA ARG A 67 -7.13 21.51 -20.39
C ARG A 67 -7.09 20.02 -20.76
N LEU A 68 -7.23 19.71 -22.05
CA LEU A 68 -7.37 18.33 -22.54
C LEU A 68 -6.17 17.42 -22.20
N ALA A 69 -4.96 17.97 -22.21
CA ALA A 69 -3.71 17.25 -21.98
C ALA A 69 -3.26 17.27 -20.52
N ASP A 70 -3.99 17.94 -19.63
CA ASP A 70 -3.58 18.14 -18.25
C ASP A 70 -4.20 17.10 -17.32
N VAL A 71 -3.39 16.16 -16.88
CA VAL A 71 -3.82 15.10 -15.95
C VAL A 71 -4.30 15.66 -14.60
N THR A 72 -3.94 16.90 -14.25
CA THR A 72 -4.34 17.55 -12.98
C THR A 72 -5.62 18.35 -13.10
N ALA A 73 -6.24 18.43 -14.29
CA ALA A 73 -7.48 19.16 -14.49
C ALA A 73 -8.57 18.69 -13.50
N PRO A 74 -9.32 19.62 -12.87
CA PRO A 74 -10.29 19.29 -11.81
C PRO A 74 -11.33 18.24 -12.22
N GLY A 75 -11.80 18.26 -13.48
CA GLY A 75 -12.75 17.27 -14.00
C GLY A 75 -12.26 15.82 -13.87
N PHE A 76 -10.95 15.56 -13.93
CA PHE A 76 -10.40 14.23 -13.69
C PHE A 76 -10.44 13.78 -12.22
N GLY A 77 -10.76 14.65 -11.26
CA GLY A 77 -10.99 14.27 -9.87
C GLY A 77 -12.10 13.25 -9.74
N ALA A 78 -13.28 13.56 -10.30
CA ALA A 78 -14.42 12.64 -10.31
C ALA A 78 -14.12 11.30 -11.02
N VAL A 79 -13.31 11.35 -12.09
CA VAL A 79 -12.83 10.14 -12.79
C VAL A 79 -11.95 9.29 -11.88
N ARG A 80 -10.99 9.91 -11.15
CA ARG A 80 -10.11 9.19 -10.21
C ARG A 80 -10.90 8.53 -9.09
N ASP A 81 -11.88 9.23 -8.51
CA ASP A 81 -12.73 8.70 -7.44
C ASP A 81 -13.57 7.51 -7.93
N GLN A 82 -14.16 7.62 -9.11
CA GLN A 82 -14.96 6.56 -9.70
C GLN A 82 -14.11 5.35 -10.08
N LEU A 83 -12.99 5.57 -10.75
CA LEU A 83 -12.10 4.51 -11.23
C LEU A 83 -11.21 3.94 -10.13
N GLY A 84 -10.90 4.70 -9.08
CA GLY A 84 -10.16 4.20 -7.92
C GLY A 84 -10.92 3.08 -7.20
N ARG A 85 -12.24 3.24 -7.05
CA ARG A 85 -13.11 2.19 -6.51
C ARG A 85 -13.13 0.94 -7.40
N MET A 86 -13.08 1.13 -8.72
CA MET A 86 -13.05 0.07 -9.72
C MET A 86 -11.71 -0.67 -9.74
N SER A 87 -10.62 0.06 -9.64
CA SER A 87 -9.25 -0.44 -9.69
C SER A 87 -8.95 -1.42 -8.55
N ALA A 88 -9.41 -1.12 -7.33
CA ALA A 88 -9.25 -1.99 -6.16
C ALA A 88 -9.97 -3.35 -6.34
N SER A 89 -11.08 -3.38 -7.05
CA SER A 89 -11.79 -4.63 -7.38
C SER A 89 -11.05 -5.47 -8.44
N ARG A 90 -10.46 -4.82 -9.44
CA ARG A 90 -9.76 -5.47 -10.56
C ARG A 90 -8.36 -5.99 -10.20
N SER A 91 -7.63 -5.26 -9.37
CA SER A 91 -6.34 -5.74 -8.84
C SER A 91 -6.52 -7.04 -8.07
N ARG A 92 -7.63 -7.20 -7.35
CA ARG A 92 -8.01 -8.46 -6.69
C ARG A 92 -8.34 -9.58 -7.67
N ALA A 93 -8.79 -9.25 -8.88
CA ALA A 93 -9.06 -10.19 -9.97
C ALA A 93 -7.82 -10.51 -10.84
N GLY A 94 -6.63 -9.98 -10.48
CA GLY A 94 -5.38 -10.26 -11.19
C GLY A 94 -5.18 -9.49 -12.50
N GLN A 95 -5.98 -8.46 -12.78
CA GLN A 95 -5.85 -7.64 -13.99
C GLN A 95 -4.77 -6.56 -13.79
N GLY A 96 -3.78 -6.57 -14.70
CA GLY A 96 -2.67 -5.61 -14.65
C GLY A 96 -3.03 -4.22 -15.19
N PRO A 97 -2.24 -3.17 -14.82
CA PRO A 97 -2.47 -1.80 -15.28
C PRO A 97 -2.50 -1.62 -16.81
N SER A 98 -1.69 -2.40 -17.53
CA SER A 98 -1.64 -2.37 -19.00
C SER A 98 -2.94 -2.80 -19.65
N GLN A 99 -3.57 -3.87 -19.15
CA GLN A 99 -4.84 -4.35 -19.66
C GLN A 99 -5.95 -3.31 -19.46
N ILE A 100 -5.99 -2.66 -18.30
CA ILE A 100 -6.94 -1.58 -18.01
C ILE A 100 -6.70 -0.40 -18.95
N ALA A 101 -5.45 -0.04 -19.22
CA ALA A 101 -5.09 1.03 -20.13
C ALA A 101 -5.53 0.75 -21.58
N ASP A 102 -5.46 -0.51 -22.03
CA ASP A 102 -5.91 -0.90 -23.37
C ASP A 102 -7.45 -0.89 -23.49
N GLU A 103 -8.14 -1.31 -22.43
CA GLU A 103 -9.61 -1.22 -22.39
C GLU A 103 -10.10 0.23 -22.42
N VAL A 104 -9.42 1.16 -21.71
CA VAL A 104 -9.70 2.62 -21.79
C VAL A 104 -9.43 3.15 -23.18
N ALA A 105 -8.36 2.71 -23.85
CA ALA A 105 -8.06 3.14 -25.22
C ALA A 105 -9.17 2.71 -26.20
N GLY A 106 -9.80 1.55 -25.96
CA GLY A 106 -10.95 1.06 -26.75
C GLY A 106 -12.20 1.93 -26.64
N LEU A 107 -12.36 2.71 -25.56
CA LEU A 107 -13.51 3.60 -25.39
C LEU A 107 -13.54 4.78 -26.38
N ARG A 108 -12.42 5.11 -27.00
CA ARG A 108 -12.32 6.21 -27.97
C ARG A 108 -13.12 5.92 -29.25
N GLU A 109 -13.08 4.69 -29.76
CA GLU A 109 -13.66 4.37 -31.07
C GLU A 109 -15.19 4.59 -31.13
N PRO A 110 -15.99 4.15 -30.14
CA PRO A 110 -17.43 4.42 -30.14
C PRO A 110 -17.77 5.91 -30.11
N VAL A 111 -16.95 6.73 -29.41
CA VAL A 111 -17.13 8.19 -29.30
C VAL A 111 -16.75 8.86 -30.62
N GLY A 112 -15.63 8.45 -31.22
CA GLY A 112 -15.18 8.96 -32.51
C GLY A 112 -16.17 8.65 -33.65
N ALA A 113 -16.81 7.50 -33.64
CA ALA A 113 -17.86 7.16 -34.60
C ALA A 113 -19.09 8.06 -34.43
N LEU A 114 -19.51 8.35 -33.20
CA LEU A 114 -20.61 9.30 -32.92
C LEU A 114 -20.25 10.71 -33.35
N LEU A 115 -19.01 11.15 -33.10
CA LEU A 115 -18.55 12.48 -33.47
C LEU A 115 -18.54 12.66 -35.00
N ARG A 116 -18.04 11.70 -35.74
CA ARG A 116 -18.08 11.72 -37.23
C ARG A 116 -19.52 11.84 -37.74
N ALA A 117 -20.46 11.09 -37.17
CA ALA A 117 -21.87 11.14 -37.57
C ALA A 117 -22.53 12.48 -37.17
N ASP A 118 -22.19 13.06 -36.03
CA ASP A 118 -22.73 14.33 -35.56
C ASP A 118 -22.21 15.52 -36.40
N PHE A 119 -21.03 15.38 -37.01
CA PHE A 119 -20.33 16.42 -37.78
C PHE A 119 -20.32 16.13 -39.29
N GLU A 120 -21.18 15.25 -39.78
CA GLU A 120 -21.20 14.84 -41.20
C GLU A 120 -21.40 16.02 -42.17
N GLU A 121 -22.18 17.03 -41.77
CA GLU A 121 -22.48 18.22 -42.56
C GLU A 121 -21.48 19.38 -42.32
N ARG A 122 -20.46 19.18 -41.46
CA ARG A 122 -19.48 20.23 -41.13
C ARG A 122 -18.24 20.16 -42.02
N PRO A 123 -17.43 21.27 -42.07
CA PRO A 123 -16.14 21.26 -42.73
C PRO A 123 -15.24 20.11 -42.20
N VAL A 124 -14.52 19.48 -43.12
CA VAL A 124 -13.63 18.34 -42.78
C VAL A 124 -12.55 18.76 -41.76
N GLU A 125 -12.09 19.98 -41.84
CA GLU A 125 -11.07 20.57 -40.96
C GLU A 125 -11.56 20.64 -39.50
N GLU A 126 -12.81 21.07 -39.28
CA GLU A 126 -13.43 21.12 -37.95
C GLU A 126 -13.60 19.74 -37.35
N THR A 127 -14.13 18.80 -38.17
CA THR A 127 -14.29 17.41 -37.77
C THR A 127 -12.96 16.79 -37.39
N HIS A 128 -11.90 17.04 -38.19
CA HIS A 128 -10.56 16.55 -37.90
C HIS A 128 -10.00 17.15 -36.63
N ALA A 129 -10.13 18.47 -36.42
CA ALA A 129 -9.68 19.14 -35.20
C ALA A 129 -10.35 18.57 -33.94
N CYS A 130 -11.66 18.34 -33.97
CA CYS A 130 -12.38 17.70 -32.85
C CYS A 130 -11.97 16.23 -32.61
N LEU A 131 -11.65 15.45 -33.65
CA LEU A 131 -11.13 14.10 -33.51
C LEU A 131 -9.73 14.08 -32.89
N VAL A 132 -8.87 15.04 -33.21
CA VAL A 132 -7.56 15.22 -32.57
C VAL A 132 -7.75 15.60 -31.11
N ALA A 133 -8.62 16.57 -30.80
CA ALA A 133 -8.95 16.96 -29.44
C ALA A 133 -9.50 15.78 -28.60
N LEU A 134 -10.39 14.96 -29.17
CA LEU A 134 -10.88 13.72 -28.57
C LEU A 134 -9.74 12.75 -28.30
N THR A 135 -8.80 12.61 -29.25
CA THR A 135 -7.65 11.71 -29.08
C THR A 135 -6.76 12.13 -27.91
N VAL A 136 -6.51 13.44 -27.79
CA VAL A 136 -5.74 14.00 -26.66
C VAL A 136 -6.47 13.75 -25.35
N LEU A 137 -7.77 14.08 -25.27
CA LEU A 137 -8.59 13.91 -24.07
C LEU A 137 -8.63 12.43 -23.61
N MET A 138 -8.85 11.49 -24.53
CA MET A 138 -8.88 10.06 -24.24
C MET A 138 -7.50 9.52 -23.89
N GLY A 139 -6.43 10.07 -24.46
CA GLY A 139 -5.05 9.78 -24.07
C GLY A 139 -4.76 10.20 -22.63
N THR A 140 -5.21 11.38 -22.26
CA THR A 140 -5.09 11.90 -20.88
C THR A 140 -5.93 11.08 -19.90
N LEU A 141 -7.15 10.71 -20.26
CA LEU A 141 -7.98 9.78 -19.48
C LEU A 141 -7.24 8.47 -19.21
N ARG A 142 -6.62 7.89 -20.25
CA ARG A 142 -5.83 6.66 -20.11
C ARG A 142 -4.69 6.82 -19.11
N LEU A 143 -3.97 7.95 -19.14
CA LEU A 143 -2.89 8.26 -18.19
C LEU A 143 -3.42 8.40 -16.77
N VAL A 144 -4.53 9.12 -16.57
CA VAL A 144 -5.18 9.29 -15.25
C VAL A 144 -5.59 7.93 -14.68
N VAL A 145 -6.23 7.08 -15.47
CA VAL A 145 -6.63 5.72 -15.05
C VAL A 145 -5.42 4.88 -14.68
N MET A 146 -4.37 4.94 -15.48
CA MET A 146 -3.15 4.18 -15.24
C MET A 146 -2.45 4.62 -13.95
N GLN A 147 -2.30 5.94 -13.72
CA GLN A 147 -1.74 6.48 -12.48
C GLN A 147 -2.56 6.07 -11.25
N THR A 148 -3.90 6.17 -11.34
CA THR A 148 -4.80 5.76 -10.24
C THR A 148 -4.67 4.27 -9.92
N THR A 149 -4.52 3.43 -10.94
CA THR A 149 -4.37 1.98 -10.77
C THR A 149 -3.04 1.61 -10.12
N VAL A 150 -1.95 2.27 -10.54
CA VAL A 150 -0.61 2.06 -9.95
C VAL A 150 -0.61 2.48 -8.48
N HIS A 151 -1.13 3.67 -8.16
CA HIS A 151 -1.21 4.16 -6.78
C HIS A 151 -2.04 3.24 -5.87
N ALA A 152 -3.20 2.77 -6.34
CA ALA A 152 -4.01 1.83 -5.58
C ALA A 152 -3.28 0.50 -5.33
N GLY A 153 -2.46 0.04 -6.27
CA GLY A 153 -1.60 -1.13 -6.12
C GLY A 153 -0.50 -0.94 -5.07
N GLU A 154 0.18 0.20 -5.10
CA GLU A 154 1.22 0.56 -4.13
C GLU A 154 0.68 0.66 -2.70
N GLU A 155 -0.49 1.29 -2.52
CA GLU A 155 -1.16 1.35 -1.21
C GLU A 155 -1.54 -0.04 -0.68
N LEU A 156 -2.02 -0.92 -1.54
CA LEU A 156 -2.35 -2.30 -1.14
C LEU A 156 -1.11 -3.05 -0.69
N ILE A 157 -0.01 -2.95 -1.45
CA ILE A 157 1.28 -3.57 -1.10
C ILE A 157 1.81 -3.00 0.22
N ALA A 158 1.71 -1.68 0.43
CA ALA A 158 2.14 -1.04 1.66
C ALA A 158 1.35 -1.56 2.88
N ARG A 159 0.02 -1.64 2.77
CA ARG A 159 -0.85 -2.20 3.83
C ARG A 159 -0.55 -3.68 4.11
N GLN A 160 -0.34 -4.48 3.06
CA GLN A 160 0.03 -5.89 3.24
C GLN A 160 1.39 -6.05 3.93
N ARG A 161 2.38 -5.20 3.61
CA ARG A 161 3.67 -5.18 4.30
C ARG A 161 3.51 -4.81 5.78
N GLU A 162 2.71 -3.81 6.09
CA GLU A 162 2.43 -3.39 7.46
C GLU A 162 1.78 -4.52 8.26
N GLN A 163 0.75 -5.18 7.71
CA GLN A 163 0.11 -6.34 8.33
C GLN A 163 1.08 -7.51 8.55
N LEU A 164 1.98 -7.77 7.59
CA LEU A 164 3.00 -8.80 7.75
C LEU A 164 4.02 -8.45 8.85
N LEU A 165 4.35 -7.18 9.01
CA LEU A 165 5.25 -6.71 10.07
C LEU A 165 4.61 -6.84 11.47
N GLU A 166 3.33 -6.53 11.61
CA GLU A 166 2.58 -6.72 12.87
C GLU A 166 2.52 -8.19 13.29
N VAL A 167 2.26 -9.10 12.35
CA VAL A 167 2.20 -10.55 12.64
C VAL A 167 3.59 -11.15 12.89
N ALA A 168 4.64 -10.57 12.28
CA ALA A 168 5.99 -11.13 12.30
C ALA A 168 6.77 -10.88 13.60
N THR A 169 6.26 -10.05 14.52
CA THR A 169 6.94 -9.70 15.78
C THR A 169 5.97 -9.64 16.97
N PRO A 170 5.25 -10.74 17.28
CA PRO A 170 4.36 -10.75 18.43
C PRO A 170 5.15 -10.67 19.73
N VAL A 171 4.70 -9.82 20.66
CA VAL A 171 5.15 -9.89 22.04
C VAL A 171 4.33 -10.93 22.76
N ILE A 172 4.98 -11.96 23.30
CA ILE A 172 4.33 -13.07 23.99
C ILE A 172 4.61 -12.98 25.50
N GLN A 173 3.59 -13.22 26.29
CA GLN A 173 3.77 -13.38 27.74
C GLN A 173 4.20 -14.82 28.02
N LEU A 174 5.44 -14.98 28.50
CA LEU A 174 5.97 -16.29 28.86
C LEU A 174 5.59 -16.69 30.29
N TRP A 175 5.47 -15.69 31.17
CA TRP A 175 5.10 -15.85 32.56
C TRP A 175 4.51 -14.55 33.11
N GLU A 176 3.94 -14.59 34.31
CA GLU A 176 3.50 -13.35 34.95
C GLU A 176 4.68 -12.40 35.17
N GLY A 177 4.59 -11.20 34.61
CA GLY A 177 5.65 -10.19 34.64
C GLY A 177 6.86 -10.48 33.74
N ILE A 178 6.79 -11.47 32.84
CA ILE A 178 7.84 -11.79 31.86
C ILE A 178 7.25 -11.82 30.45
N VAL A 179 7.73 -10.93 29.59
CA VAL A 179 7.37 -10.91 28.17
C VAL A 179 8.58 -11.25 27.31
N ALA A 180 8.33 -11.80 26.13
CA ALA A 180 9.37 -12.07 25.14
C ALA A 180 8.96 -11.66 23.75
N VAL A 181 9.96 -11.21 22.96
CA VAL A 181 9.84 -10.92 21.53
C VAL A 181 10.79 -11.85 20.79
N PRO A 182 10.30 -12.88 20.12
CA PRO A 182 11.12 -13.69 19.23
C PRO A 182 11.31 -12.98 17.90
N LEU A 183 12.55 -12.62 17.54
CA LEU A 183 12.91 -11.99 16.28
C LEU A 183 13.40 -13.05 15.30
N ILE A 184 12.72 -13.16 14.15
CA ILE A 184 13.01 -14.17 13.12
C ILE A 184 13.18 -13.50 11.77
N GLY A 185 14.20 -13.92 11.00
CA GLY A 185 14.48 -13.41 9.66
C GLY A 185 15.28 -12.12 9.66
N THR A 186 15.28 -11.41 8.54
CA THR A 186 16.00 -10.13 8.42
C THR A 186 15.33 -9.04 9.26
N LEU A 187 16.13 -8.31 10.00
CA LEU A 187 15.71 -7.18 10.80
C LEU A 187 16.23 -5.90 10.12
N ASP A 188 15.34 -5.01 9.76
CA ASP A 188 15.65 -3.68 9.23
C ASP A 188 15.23 -2.59 10.23
N SER A 189 15.49 -1.32 9.89
CA SER A 189 15.18 -0.20 10.78
C SER A 189 13.68 -0.04 11.04
N ALA A 190 12.83 -0.25 10.02
CA ALA A 190 11.38 -0.11 10.16
C ALA A 190 10.83 -1.20 11.09
N ARG A 191 11.24 -2.43 10.87
CA ARG A 191 10.85 -3.57 11.72
C ARG A 191 11.39 -3.43 13.15
N SER A 192 12.61 -2.91 13.32
CA SER A 192 13.19 -2.64 14.65
C SER A 192 12.39 -1.60 15.43
N GLN A 193 11.85 -0.59 14.74
CA GLN A 193 10.96 0.42 15.32
C GLN A 193 9.67 -0.21 15.83
N VAL A 194 8.99 -1.01 15.01
CA VAL A 194 7.76 -1.74 15.38
C VAL A 194 8.00 -2.68 16.57
N VAL A 195 9.13 -3.38 16.59
CA VAL A 195 9.55 -4.22 17.74
C VAL A 195 9.62 -3.40 19.01
N MET A 196 10.26 -2.24 18.94
CA MET A 196 10.40 -1.35 20.10
C MET A 196 9.03 -0.90 20.62
N GLU A 197 8.17 -0.40 19.74
CA GLU A 197 6.84 0.08 20.09
C GLU A 197 5.99 -1.01 20.73
N ASN A 198 5.88 -2.17 20.10
CA ASN A 198 5.12 -3.29 20.62
C ASN A 198 5.64 -3.79 21.98
N LEU A 199 6.96 -3.86 22.14
CA LEU A 199 7.56 -4.27 23.40
C LEU A 199 7.26 -3.29 24.54
N LEU A 200 7.41 -1.97 24.30
CA LEU A 200 7.14 -0.96 25.31
C LEU A 200 5.66 -0.94 25.71
N GLU A 201 4.75 -1.07 24.76
CA GLU A 201 3.31 -1.21 25.03
C GLU A 201 3.01 -2.46 25.87
N ALA A 202 3.60 -3.61 25.52
CA ALA A 202 3.41 -4.85 26.27
C ALA A 202 3.97 -4.77 27.69
N ILE A 203 5.10 -4.09 27.90
CA ILE A 203 5.66 -3.87 29.24
C ILE A 203 4.65 -3.15 30.13
N VAL A 204 3.98 -2.11 29.62
CA VAL A 204 2.96 -1.37 30.36
C VAL A 204 1.70 -2.21 30.57
N ALA A 205 1.17 -2.77 29.50
CA ALA A 205 -0.10 -3.50 29.52
C ALA A 205 -0.04 -4.72 30.44
N GLN A 206 1.09 -5.43 30.46
CA GLN A 206 1.29 -6.67 31.23
C GLN A 206 2.07 -6.45 32.53
N ARG A 207 2.42 -5.19 32.86
CA ARG A 207 3.24 -4.85 34.02
C ARG A 207 4.51 -5.69 34.10
N ALA A 208 5.17 -5.89 32.95
CA ALA A 208 6.31 -6.76 32.84
C ALA A 208 7.52 -6.18 33.57
N ARG A 209 8.16 -7.01 34.40
CA ARG A 209 9.43 -6.69 35.08
C ARG A 209 10.63 -7.15 34.27
N TYR A 210 10.43 -8.14 33.39
CA TYR A 210 11.45 -8.70 32.52
C TYR A 210 10.96 -8.75 31.09
N ALA A 211 11.81 -8.27 30.18
CA ALA A 211 11.58 -8.29 28.74
C ALA A 211 12.70 -9.07 28.05
N ILE A 212 12.38 -10.14 27.37
CA ILE A 212 13.35 -10.98 26.67
C ILE A 212 13.30 -10.68 25.19
N LEU A 213 14.42 -10.20 24.60
CA LEU A 213 14.60 -10.09 23.17
C LEU A 213 15.35 -11.31 22.67
N ASP A 214 14.66 -12.22 21.99
CA ASP A 214 15.29 -13.40 21.42
C ASP A 214 15.65 -13.18 19.96
N ILE A 215 16.96 -13.08 19.69
CA ILE A 215 17.51 -12.85 18.34
C ILE A 215 18.10 -14.12 17.73
N THR A 216 17.78 -15.29 18.26
CA THR A 216 18.25 -16.58 17.73
C THR A 216 17.91 -16.75 16.24
N GLY A 217 16.75 -16.25 15.81
CA GLY A 217 16.25 -16.34 14.44
C GLY A 217 16.81 -15.28 13.49
N VAL A 218 17.64 -14.34 13.98
CA VAL A 218 18.22 -13.27 13.16
C VAL A 218 19.57 -13.69 12.60
N PRO A 219 19.77 -13.76 11.28
CA PRO A 219 21.03 -14.22 10.70
C PRO A 219 22.16 -13.19 10.84
N THR A 220 21.86 -11.92 10.61
CA THR A 220 22.82 -10.78 10.63
C THR A 220 22.14 -9.52 11.09
N VAL A 221 22.90 -8.60 11.67
CA VAL A 221 22.48 -7.23 12.05
C VAL A 221 23.49 -6.25 11.49
N ASP A 222 23.00 -5.16 10.90
CA ASP A 222 23.82 -4.02 10.55
C ASP A 222 24.00 -3.07 11.76
N SER A 223 24.80 -2.03 11.57
CA SER A 223 25.09 -1.05 12.64
C SER A 223 23.87 -0.29 13.10
N LEU A 224 22.93 0.00 12.19
CA LEU A 224 21.74 0.77 12.49
C LEU A 224 20.74 -0.06 13.29
N VAL A 225 20.54 -1.31 12.90
CA VAL A 225 19.70 -2.27 13.64
C VAL A 225 20.27 -2.56 15.02
N ALA A 226 21.59 -2.73 15.16
CA ALA A 226 22.24 -2.89 16.47
C ALA A 226 21.97 -1.69 17.38
N GLN A 227 22.05 -0.47 16.85
CA GLN A 227 21.71 0.74 17.60
C GLN A 227 20.23 0.79 18.01
N HIS A 228 19.31 0.38 17.12
CA HIS A 228 17.88 0.31 17.45
C HIS A 228 17.61 -0.70 18.56
N LEU A 229 18.22 -1.87 18.53
CA LEU A 229 18.11 -2.86 19.61
C LEU A 229 18.60 -2.29 20.95
N MET A 230 19.72 -1.56 20.94
CA MET A 230 20.23 -0.92 22.16
C MET A 230 19.29 0.17 22.68
N LYS A 231 18.72 0.97 21.80
CA LYS A 231 17.69 1.95 22.19
C LYS A 231 16.47 1.28 22.79
N THR A 232 16.03 0.16 22.24
CA THR A 232 14.92 -0.64 22.78
C THR A 232 15.20 -1.12 24.21
N VAL A 233 16.41 -1.66 24.45
CA VAL A 233 16.84 -2.08 25.79
C VAL A 233 16.87 -0.91 26.77
N ALA A 234 17.40 0.24 26.36
CA ALA A 234 17.45 1.43 27.19
C ALA A 234 16.04 1.96 27.52
N ALA A 235 15.13 2.00 26.54
CA ALA A 235 13.75 2.42 26.72
C ALA A 235 12.99 1.48 27.67
N ALA A 236 13.13 0.17 27.52
CA ALA A 236 12.53 -0.82 28.43
C ALA A 236 12.97 -0.61 29.88
N ARG A 237 14.26 -0.31 30.11
CA ARG A 237 14.80 0.01 31.43
C ARG A 237 14.21 1.28 32.03
N LEU A 238 14.06 2.32 31.24
CA LEU A 238 13.42 3.58 31.70
C LEU A 238 11.98 3.33 32.17
N MET A 239 11.32 2.32 31.59
CA MET A 239 9.97 1.90 32.00
C MET A 239 9.97 0.92 33.19
N GLY A 240 11.15 0.60 33.75
CA GLY A 240 11.30 -0.25 34.91
C GLY A 240 11.38 -1.75 34.62
N ALA A 241 11.50 -2.16 33.36
CA ALA A 241 11.69 -3.55 32.99
C ALA A 241 13.19 -3.86 32.78
N GLU A 242 13.67 -4.97 33.36
CA GLU A 242 15.00 -5.51 33.04
C GLU A 242 14.95 -6.23 31.69
N CYS A 243 15.83 -5.83 30.77
CA CYS A 243 15.88 -6.41 29.44
C CYS A 243 16.97 -7.49 29.36
N ILE A 244 16.62 -8.64 28.80
CA ILE A 244 17.51 -9.80 28.61
C ILE A 244 17.59 -10.06 27.10
N VAL A 245 18.79 -10.12 26.53
CA VAL A 245 18.97 -10.48 25.12
C VAL A 245 19.43 -11.94 25.04
N SER A 246 18.73 -12.75 24.25
CA SER A 246 19.08 -14.16 24.04
C SER A 246 19.42 -14.47 22.58
N GLY A 247 20.23 -15.50 22.37
CA GLY A 247 20.52 -16.05 21.05
C GLY A 247 21.48 -15.21 20.20
N ILE A 248 22.39 -14.47 20.82
CA ILE A 248 23.41 -13.69 20.10
C ILE A 248 24.37 -14.63 19.37
N ARG A 249 24.32 -14.63 18.04
CA ARG A 249 25.24 -15.40 17.18
C ARG A 249 26.61 -14.74 17.08
N SER A 250 27.64 -15.52 16.77
CA SER A 250 29.02 -15.03 16.65
C SER A 250 29.19 -13.86 15.67
N ALA A 251 28.48 -13.90 14.52
CA ALA A 251 28.51 -12.81 13.54
C ALA A 251 27.95 -11.51 14.12
N ILE A 252 26.85 -11.60 14.88
CA ILE A 252 26.22 -10.44 15.55
C ILE A 252 27.10 -9.91 16.66
N ALA A 253 27.70 -10.81 17.46
CA ALA A 253 28.65 -10.44 18.52
C ALA A 253 29.85 -9.66 17.95
N GLN A 254 30.42 -10.13 16.83
CA GLN A 254 31.52 -9.42 16.13
C GLN A 254 31.09 -8.01 15.69
N THR A 255 29.90 -7.87 15.10
CA THR A 255 29.37 -6.56 14.68
C THR A 255 29.22 -5.61 15.87
N ILE A 256 28.65 -6.08 16.98
CA ILE A 256 28.44 -5.28 18.19
C ILE A 256 29.78 -4.81 18.78
N VAL A 257 30.78 -5.71 18.87
CA VAL A 257 32.13 -5.38 19.36
C VAL A 257 32.82 -4.39 18.41
N HIS A 258 32.73 -4.61 17.10
CA HIS A 258 33.32 -3.71 16.11
C HIS A 258 32.75 -2.28 16.17
N LEU A 259 31.46 -2.17 16.49
CA LEU A 259 30.77 -0.89 16.66
C LEU A 259 31.06 -0.20 18.00
N GLY A 260 31.80 -0.84 18.91
CA GLY A 260 32.09 -0.31 20.24
C GLY A 260 30.84 -0.17 21.13
N ILE A 261 29.77 -0.94 20.85
CA ILE A 261 28.54 -0.90 21.63
C ILE A 261 28.77 -1.60 22.96
N ASP A 262 28.61 -0.87 24.06
CA ASP A 262 28.76 -1.41 25.41
C ASP A 262 27.55 -2.27 25.79
N LEU A 263 27.75 -3.56 25.86
CA LEU A 263 26.79 -4.55 26.36
C LEU A 263 26.94 -4.80 27.89
N GLY A 264 27.92 -4.20 28.55
CA GLY A 264 28.23 -4.49 29.97
C GLY A 264 27.09 -4.26 30.93
N SER A 265 26.13 -3.43 30.53
CA SER A 265 24.92 -3.18 31.31
C SER A 265 23.72 -4.07 30.93
N ILE A 266 23.86 -4.96 29.94
CA ILE A 266 22.77 -5.78 29.41
C ILE A 266 22.98 -7.24 29.79
N THR A 267 21.95 -7.83 30.37
CA THR A 267 21.94 -9.26 30.65
C THR A 267 21.81 -10.05 29.36
N THR A 268 22.79 -10.87 29.03
CA THR A 268 22.75 -11.76 27.84
C THR A 268 22.66 -13.22 28.23
N ARG A 269 21.96 -14.04 27.44
CA ARG A 269 21.87 -15.49 27.61
C ARG A 269 22.00 -16.21 26.26
N ALA A 270 22.46 -17.45 26.30
CA ALA A 270 22.68 -18.23 25.09
C ALA A 270 21.39 -18.61 24.38
N THR A 271 20.35 -18.95 25.14
CA THR A 271 19.05 -19.39 24.60
C THR A 271 17.88 -18.65 25.27
N LEU A 272 16.71 -18.68 24.63
CA LEU A 272 15.46 -18.19 25.21
C LEU A 272 15.13 -18.91 26.52
N ALA A 273 15.40 -20.22 26.60
CA ALA A 273 15.18 -21.02 27.82
C ALA A 273 16.06 -20.55 28.99
N ASP A 274 17.33 -20.24 28.73
CA ASP A 274 18.24 -19.70 29.74
C ASP A 274 17.82 -18.30 30.19
N ALA A 275 17.33 -17.49 29.25
CA ALA A 275 16.81 -16.15 29.55
C ALA A 275 15.55 -16.22 30.43
N LEU A 276 14.63 -17.11 30.11
CA LEU A 276 13.44 -17.36 30.94
C LEU A 276 13.82 -17.89 32.34
N ALA A 277 14.70 -18.90 32.42
CA ALA A 277 15.17 -19.43 33.69
C ALA A 277 15.82 -18.35 34.56
N HIS A 278 16.61 -17.44 33.95
CA HIS A 278 17.19 -16.32 34.65
C HIS A 278 16.13 -15.36 35.18
N ALA A 279 15.14 -14.98 34.37
CA ALA A 279 14.06 -14.08 34.76
C ALA A 279 13.23 -14.68 35.93
N LEU A 280 12.88 -15.98 35.84
CA LEU A 280 12.16 -16.71 36.91
C LEU A 280 12.96 -16.73 38.22
N THR A 281 14.26 -17.05 38.16
CA THR A 281 15.14 -17.03 39.32
C THR A 281 15.19 -15.67 39.97
N ARG A 282 15.27 -14.61 39.19
CA ARG A 282 15.25 -13.21 39.68
C ARG A 282 13.91 -12.82 40.34
N GLN A 283 12.81 -13.49 39.95
CA GLN A 283 11.50 -13.36 40.62
C GLN A 283 11.35 -14.25 41.86
N GLY A 284 12.38 -15.03 42.20
CA GLY A 284 12.32 -15.98 43.30
C GLY A 284 11.59 -17.31 42.98
N ILE A 285 11.36 -17.57 41.68
CA ILE A 285 10.69 -18.79 41.23
C ILE A 285 11.75 -19.82 40.81
N VAL A 286 11.71 -21.01 41.46
CA VAL A 286 12.59 -22.12 41.12
C VAL A 286 11.81 -23.15 40.33
N VAL A 287 12.25 -23.41 39.09
CA VAL A 287 11.71 -24.49 38.24
C VAL A 287 12.52 -25.74 38.52
N SER A 288 11.93 -26.70 39.24
CA SER A 288 12.55 -28.03 39.49
C SER A 288 11.87 -29.09 38.60
N PRO A 289 12.63 -30.03 38.02
CA PRO A 289 12.02 -31.14 37.29
C PRO A 289 11.18 -31.98 38.29
N ARG A 290 9.92 -32.21 37.92
CA ARG A 290 9.04 -33.09 38.69
C ARG A 290 9.63 -34.51 38.62
N PRO A 291 9.93 -35.19 39.76
CA PRO A 291 10.35 -36.56 39.69
C PRO A 291 9.26 -37.38 39.02
N VAL A 292 9.61 -38.06 37.93
CA VAL A 292 8.72 -39.02 37.28
C VAL A 292 8.50 -40.18 38.25
N ALA A 293 7.36 -40.18 38.93
CA ALA A 293 6.94 -41.31 39.76
C ALA A 293 6.70 -42.50 38.83
N GLY A 294 7.56 -43.51 38.89
CA GLY A 294 7.36 -44.78 38.22
C GLY A 294 8.47 -45.23 37.27
N ALA A 295 9.66 -45.46 37.78
CA ALA A 295 10.52 -46.53 37.28
C ALA A 295 10.71 -47.52 38.43
N SER A 296 9.71 -48.38 38.62
CA SER A 296 9.90 -49.62 39.36
C SER A 296 10.82 -50.47 38.50
N THR A 297 12.05 -50.59 38.89
CA THR A 297 12.99 -51.58 38.37
C THR A 297 12.51 -52.96 38.84
N PRO A 298 12.53 -54.00 37.99
CA PRO A 298 12.16 -55.38 38.33
C PRO A 298 13.15 -56.03 39.29
#